data_3a3824cc3823e7a8a6e7229469a9aa93
#
_entry.id   3a3824cc3823e7a8a6e7229469a9aa93
#
_cell.length_a   1.000
_cell.length_b   1.000
_cell.length_c   1.000
_cell.angle_alpha   90.00
_cell.angle_beta   90.00
_cell.angle_gamma   90.00
#
_symmetry.space_group_name_H-M   'P 1'
#
loop_
_entity.id
_entity.type
_entity.pdbx_description
1 polymer ?
#
loop_
_entity_poly.entity_id
_entity_poly.type
_entity_poly.pdbx_seq_one_letter_code
_entity_poly.pdbx_strand_id
1 'polypeptide(L)'
;MKYVKFLADHFEEILAAPLMVVMSLMVLIQVLCRFVFHINTPWAEELLRYCFIWNIMLGSSIAVKLKAHIGVTIVVDRLPRWPRLLTETVAVGLIVFICAMFFKASWDVMIMQKNAGQIMPALGVPIFSSTLALPVGFFLIAVRSLIQLSGSWRAHRAGRVGEV
;
A
#
# COMPACT_ATOMS: atom_id res chain seq x y z
N MET A 1 -8.91 -17.35 18.51
CA MET A 1 -8.52 -17.45 17.09
C MET A 1 -9.29 -16.49 16.17
N LYS A 2 -10.57 -16.13 16.41
CA LYS A 2 -11.34 -15.17 15.58
C LYS A 2 -10.75 -13.75 15.60
N TYR A 3 -10.34 -13.23 16.77
CA TYR A 3 -9.78 -11.89 16.92
C TYR A 3 -8.42 -11.72 16.21
N VAL A 4 -7.58 -12.75 16.21
CA VAL A 4 -6.28 -12.69 15.53
C VAL A 4 -6.44 -12.66 14.01
N LYS A 5 -7.39 -13.41 13.44
CA LYS A 5 -7.73 -13.32 12.02
C LYS A 5 -8.33 -11.96 11.67
N PHE A 6 -9.23 -11.44 12.49
CA PHE A 6 -9.83 -10.12 12.27
C PHE A 6 -8.77 -9.01 12.30
N LEU A 7 -7.86 -9.03 13.28
CA LEU A 7 -6.74 -8.10 13.36
C LEU A 7 -5.79 -8.23 12.16
N ALA A 8 -5.46 -9.44 11.74
CA ALA A 8 -4.59 -9.66 10.58
C ALA A 8 -5.23 -9.22 9.26
N ASP A 9 -6.56 -9.30 9.16
CA ASP A 9 -7.30 -8.86 7.97
C ASP A 9 -7.51 -7.35 7.92
N HIS A 10 -7.59 -6.66 9.07
CA HIS A 10 -7.87 -5.22 9.16
C HIS A 10 -6.67 -4.40 9.66
N PHE A 11 -5.50 -5.03 9.86
CA PHE A 11 -4.29 -4.36 10.36
C PHE A 11 -3.92 -3.13 9.52
N GLU A 12 -4.01 -3.25 8.21
CA GLU A 12 -3.71 -2.17 7.27
C GLU A 12 -4.68 -0.99 7.42
N GLU A 13 -5.96 -1.26 7.61
CA GLU A 13 -7.01 -0.25 7.79
C GLU A 13 -6.87 0.47 9.15
N ILE A 14 -6.56 -0.29 10.20
CA ILE A 14 -6.34 0.24 11.56
C ILE A 14 -5.11 1.16 11.61
N LEU A 15 -4.08 0.88 10.80
CA LEU A 15 -2.90 1.75 10.69
C LEU A 15 -3.14 2.94 9.76
N ALA A 16 -3.81 2.75 8.63
CA ALA A 16 -4.02 3.79 7.63
C ALA A 16 -4.94 4.91 8.14
N ALA A 17 -6.00 4.58 8.88
CA ALA A 17 -6.96 5.56 9.36
C ALA A 17 -6.34 6.63 10.28
N PRO A 18 -5.59 6.28 11.36
CA PRO A 18 -4.96 7.29 12.21
C PRO A 18 -3.88 8.09 11.48
N LEU A 19 -3.12 7.47 10.56
CA LEU A 19 -2.16 8.20 9.73
C LEU A 19 -2.85 9.26 8.87
N MET A 20 -4.02 8.97 8.32
CA MET A 20 -4.81 9.91 7.52
C MET A 20 -5.32 11.08 8.38
N VAL A 21 -5.76 10.82 9.62
CA VAL A 21 -6.16 11.88 10.56
C VAL A 21 -4.96 12.76 10.91
N VAL A 22 -3.81 12.18 11.23
CA VAL A 22 -2.58 12.94 11.53
C VAL A 22 -2.18 13.80 10.34
N MET A 23 -2.20 13.26 9.12
CA MET A 23 -1.91 14.04 7.91
C MET A 23 -2.84 15.24 7.76
N SER A 24 -4.15 15.03 7.91
CA SER A 24 -5.14 16.10 7.77
C SER A 24 -4.91 17.21 8.80
N LEU A 25 -4.62 16.84 10.05
CA LEU A 25 -4.28 17.80 11.11
C LEU A 25 -2.98 18.56 10.82
N MET A 26 -1.95 17.86 10.31
CA MET A 26 -0.67 18.49 9.98
C MET A 26 -0.81 19.52 8.84
N VAL A 27 -1.59 19.18 7.80
CA VAL A 27 -1.90 20.13 6.71
C VAL A 27 -2.61 21.37 7.26
N LEU A 28 -3.61 21.18 8.14
CA LEU A 28 -4.36 22.28 8.74
C LEU A 28 -3.45 23.19 9.57
N ILE A 29 -2.62 22.59 10.44
CA ILE A 29 -1.64 23.33 11.26
C ILE A 29 -0.67 24.11 10.37
N GLN A 30 -0.14 23.47 9.31
CA GLN A 30 0.80 24.10 8.38
C GLN A 30 0.18 25.31 7.68
N VAL A 31 -1.06 25.17 7.20
CA VAL A 31 -1.78 26.27 6.55
C VAL A 31 -2.03 27.42 7.54
N LEU A 32 -2.49 27.14 8.75
CA LEU A 32 -2.71 28.15 9.78
C LEU A 32 -1.39 28.85 10.17
N CYS A 33 -0.32 28.12 10.41
CA CYS A 33 0.98 28.70 10.74
C CYS A 33 1.49 29.60 9.63
N ARG A 34 1.35 29.20 8.38
CA ARG A 34 1.86 29.95 7.23
C ARG A 34 1.05 31.22 6.94
N PHE A 35 -0.30 31.13 6.97
CA PHE A 35 -1.15 32.24 6.54
C PHE A 35 -1.60 33.15 7.68
N VAL A 36 -1.76 32.63 8.91
CA VAL A 36 -2.19 33.43 10.08
C VAL A 36 -1.00 33.94 10.87
N PHE A 37 -0.05 33.05 11.18
CA PHE A 37 1.09 33.36 12.02
C PHE A 37 2.33 33.80 11.23
N HIS A 38 2.35 33.61 9.91
CA HIS A 38 3.50 33.88 9.02
C HIS A 38 4.78 33.13 9.46
N ILE A 39 4.62 31.97 10.10
CA ILE A 39 5.70 31.12 10.59
C ILE A 39 5.85 29.94 9.64
N ASN A 40 7.09 29.70 9.18
CA ASN A 40 7.39 28.50 8.40
C ASN A 40 7.60 27.29 9.33
N THR A 41 6.97 26.15 9.00
CA THR A 41 6.99 24.93 9.83
C THR A 41 7.55 23.73 9.05
N PRO A 42 8.89 23.70 8.80
CA PRO A 42 9.51 22.62 8.00
C PRO A 42 9.31 21.22 8.60
N TRP A 43 9.24 21.12 9.93
CA TRP A 43 8.98 19.86 10.62
C TRP A 43 7.61 19.26 10.28
N ALA A 44 6.61 20.10 10.06
CA ALA A 44 5.26 19.65 9.69
C ALA A 44 5.24 19.08 8.26
N GLU A 45 6.00 19.69 7.34
CA GLU A 45 6.16 19.15 5.98
C GLU A 45 6.86 17.80 5.95
N GLU A 46 7.92 17.63 6.77
CA GLU A 46 8.64 16.36 6.87
C GLU A 46 7.75 15.26 7.46
N LEU A 47 7.01 15.57 8.52
CA LEU A 47 6.07 14.62 9.15
C LEU A 47 4.94 14.25 8.18
N LEU A 48 4.38 15.23 7.47
CA LEU A 48 3.36 15.00 6.46
C LEU A 48 3.85 14.05 5.37
N ARG A 49 5.06 14.27 4.84
CA ARG A 49 5.68 13.41 3.83
C ARG A 49 5.89 11.99 4.35
N TYR A 50 6.31 11.85 5.60
CA TYR A 50 6.49 10.57 6.26
C TYR A 50 5.17 9.78 6.32
N CYS A 51 4.13 10.40 6.88
CA CYS A 51 2.81 9.80 6.98
C CYS A 51 2.19 9.48 5.61
N PHE A 52 2.44 10.35 4.61
CA PHE A 52 1.93 10.19 3.26
C PHE A 52 2.47 8.93 2.57
N ILE A 53 3.79 8.69 2.65
CA ILE A 53 4.41 7.51 2.04
C ILE A 53 3.86 6.23 2.67
N TRP A 54 3.75 6.17 4.00
CA TRP A 54 3.15 5.03 4.70
C TRP A 54 1.68 4.84 4.33
N ASN A 55 0.91 5.92 4.27
CA ASN A 55 -0.52 5.85 3.93
C ASN A 55 -0.76 5.34 2.51
N ILE A 56 0.03 5.82 1.52
CA ILE A 56 -0.06 5.33 0.14
C ILE A 56 0.23 3.84 0.05
N MET A 57 1.26 3.34 0.73
CA MET A 57 1.63 1.93 0.67
C MET A 57 0.57 1.03 1.32
N LEU A 58 0.06 1.42 2.50
CA LEU A 58 -1.04 0.71 3.16
C LEU A 58 -2.33 0.77 2.34
N GLY A 59 -2.69 1.95 1.83
CA GLY A 59 -3.87 2.14 1.00
C GLY A 59 -3.83 1.32 -0.29
N SER A 60 -2.66 1.21 -0.93
CA SER A 60 -2.48 0.37 -2.12
C SER A 60 -2.70 -1.10 -1.81
N SER A 61 -2.23 -1.59 -0.66
CA SER A 61 -2.48 -2.97 -0.21
C SER A 61 -3.97 -3.21 0.07
N ILE A 62 -4.65 -2.27 0.72
CA ILE A 62 -6.10 -2.32 0.96
C ILE A 62 -6.88 -2.33 -0.37
N ALA A 63 -6.47 -1.52 -1.36
CA ALA A 63 -7.11 -1.48 -2.66
C ALA A 63 -7.05 -2.83 -3.39
N VAL A 64 -5.92 -3.53 -3.29
CA VAL A 64 -5.80 -4.90 -3.82
C VAL A 64 -6.74 -5.85 -3.09
N LYS A 65 -6.81 -5.79 -1.74
CA LYS A 65 -7.72 -6.61 -0.92
C LYS A 65 -9.19 -6.43 -1.32
N LEU A 66 -9.61 -5.21 -1.59
CA LEU A 66 -10.99 -4.86 -1.97
C LEU A 66 -11.31 -5.17 -3.44
N LYS A 67 -10.40 -5.81 -4.19
CA LYS A 67 -10.55 -6.03 -5.64
C LYS A 67 -10.82 -4.73 -6.42
N ALA A 68 -10.29 -3.61 -5.95
CA ALA A 68 -10.54 -2.28 -6.50
C ALA A 68 -9.96 -2.06 -7.91
N HIS A 69 -9.43 -3.11 -8.56
CA HIS A 69 -9.10 -3.11 -9.99
C HIS A 69 -10.37 -3.22 -10.85
N ILE A 70 -11.33 -2.32 -10.57
CA ILE A 70 -12.67 -2.30 -11.17
C ILE A 70 -12.64 -2.31 -12.71
N GLY A 71 -11.63 -1.69 -13.31
CA GLY A 71 -11.50 -1.65 -14.78
C GLY A 71 -11.23 -3.01 -15.42
N VAL A 72 -10.51 -3.88 -14.73
CA VAL A 72 -10.20 -5.24 -15.24
C VAL A 72 -11.40 -6.16 -14.99
N THR A 73 -12.07 -6.06 -13.85
CA THR A 73 -13.21 -6.91 -13.50
C THR A 73 -14.40 -6.73 -14.46
N ILE A 74 -14.72 -5.51 -14.87
CA ILE A 74 -15.84 -5.25 -15.80
C ILE A 74 -15.61 -5.94 -17.17
N VAL A 75 -14.38 -5.93 -17.66
CA VAL A 75 -14.03 -6.59 -18.93
C VAL A 75 -13.97 -8.10 -18.78
N VAL A 76 -13.38 -8.56 -17.67
CA VAL A 76 -13.15 -9.98 -17.39
C VAL A 76 -14.47 -10.71 -17.04
N ASP A 77 -15.44 -10.05 -16.42
CA ASP A 77 -16.75 -10.63 -16.11
C ASP A 77 -17.61 -10.93 -17.36
N ARG A 78 -17.28 -10.31 -18.49
CA ARG A 78 -17.94 -10.61 -19.80
C ARG A 78 -17.28 -11.77 -20.56
N LEU A 79 -16.14 -12.27 -20.10
CA LEU A 79 -15.43 -13.37 -20.78
C LEU A 79 -15.92 -14.74 -20.31
N PRO A 80 -15.92 -15.76 -21.18
CA PRO A 80 -16.17 -17.14 -20.80
C PRO A 80 -15.13 -17.63 -19.78
N ARG A 81 -15.48 -18.69 -19.02
CA ARG A 81 -14.75 -19.16 -17.82
C ARG A 81 -13.24 -19.34 -17.98
N TRP A 82 -12.78 -19.88 -19.12
CA TRP A 82 -11.37 -20.17 -19.39
C TRP A 82 -10.52 -18.93 -19.63
N PRO A 83 -10.88 -18.00 -20.54
CA PRO A 83 -10.09 -16.79 -20.76
C PRO A 83 -10.11 -15.87 -19.53
N ARG A 84 -11.15 -15.89 -18.71
CA ARG A 84 -11.21 -15.13 -17.44
C ARG A 84 -10.06 -15.51 -16.50
N LEU A 85 -9.86 -16.82 -16.24
CA LEU A 85 -8.76 -17.29 -15.37
C LEU A 85 -7.38 -16.98 -15.94
N LEU A 86 -7.21 -17.11 -17.26
CA LEU A 86 -5.95 -16.77 -17.90
C LEU A 86 -5.63 -15.28 -17.71
N THR A 87 -6.58 -14.41 -17.96
CA THR A 87 -6.40 -12.96 -17.79
C THR A 87 -6.11 -12.58 -16.34
N GLU A 88 -6.84 -13.15 -15.37
CA GLU A 88 -6.58 -12.94 -13.94
C GLU A 88 -5.16 -13.42 -13.55
N THR A 89 -4.75 -14.60 -14.03
CA THR A 89 -3.43 -15.16 -13.72
C THR A 89 -2.31 -14.32 -14.32
N VAL A 90 -2.45 -13.88 -15.56
CA VAL A 90 -1.47 -13.01 -16.22
C VAL A 90 -1.38 -11.66 -15.52
N ALA A 91 -2.52 -11.05 -15.20
CA ALA A 91 -2.56 -9.75 -14.50
C ALA A 91 -1.88 -9.83 -13.12
N VAL A 92 -2.20 -10.86 -12.31
CA VAL A 92 -1.56 -11.03 -11.00
C VAL A 92 -0.08 -11.37 -11.16
N GLY A 93 0.30 -12.18 -12.14
CA GLY A 93 1.70 -12.48 -12.44
C GLY A 93 2.50 -11.22 -12.77
N LEU A 94 1.94 -10.32 -13.56
CA LEU A 94 2.54 -9.03 -13.89
C LEU A 94 2.68 -8.14 -12.65
N ILE A 95 1.63 -8.05 -11.82
CA ILE A 95 1.66 -7.28 -10.57
C ILE A 95 2.76 -7.81 -9.65
N VAL A 96 2.85 -9.12 -9.43
CA VAL A 96 3.87 -9.73 -8.58
C VAL A 96 5.28 -9.48 -9.13
N PHE A 97 5.47 -9.58 -10.43
CA PHE A 97 6.74 -9.28 -11.08
C PHE A 97 7.17 -7.82 -10.85
N ILE A 98 6.26 -6.88 -11.09
CA ILE A 98 6.50 -5.44 -10.85
C ILE A 98 6.81 -5.19 -9.37
N CYS A 99 6.02 -5.76 -8.46
CA CYS A 99 6.26 -5.63 -7.02
C CYS A 99 7.64 -6.18 -6.60
N ALA A 100 8.08 -7.29 -7.18
CA ALA A 100 9.41 -7.85 -6.89
C ALA A 100 10.54 -6.94 -7.38
N MET A 101 10.42 -6.35 -8.57
CA MET A 101 11.37 -5.37 -9.08
C MET A 101 11.46 -4.13 -8.18
N PHE A 102 10.31 -3.54 -7.83
CA PHE A 102 10.26 -2.36 -6.96
C PHE A 102 10.67 -2.66 -5.52
N PHE A 103 10.36 -3.84 -5.01
CA PHE A 103 10.84 -4.30 -3.71
C PHE A 103 12.36 -4.27 -3.66
N LYS A 104 13.04 -4.89 -4.65
CA LYS A 104 14.49 -4.90 -4.73
C LYS A 104 15.07 -3.49 -4.82
N ALA A 105 14.56 -2.68 -5.74
CA ALA A 105 15.04 -1.31 -5.93
C ALA A 105 14.86 -0.46 -4.65
N SER A 106 13.70 -0.56 -3.98
CA SER A 106 13.42 0.16 -2.74
C SER A 106 14.32 -0.31 -1.58
N TRP A 107 14.62 -1.60 -1.55
CA TRP A 107 15.52 -2.18 -0.56
C TRP A 107 16.95 -1.65 -0.70
N ASP A 108 17.46 -1.61 -1.93
CA ASP A 108 18.80 -1.08 -2.23
C ASP A 108 18.91 0.40 -1.86
N VAL A 109 17.90 1.20 -2.19
CA VAL A 109 17.83 2.63 -1.81
C VAL A 109 17.78 2.81 -0.30
N MET A 110 16.99 2.00 0.42
CA MET A 110 16.90 2.04 1.88
C MET A 110 18.26 1.75 2.53
N ILE A 111 18.97 0.72 2.06
CA ILE A 111 20.32 0.39 2.56
C ILE A 111 21.30 1.53 2.27
N MET A 112 21.27 2.10 1.08
CA MET A 112 22.12 3.22 0.71
C MET A 112 21.90 4.43 1.62
N GLN A 113 20.65 4.80 1.89
CA GLN A 113 20.30 5.90 2.80
C GLN A 113 20.71 5.63 4.24
N LYS A 114 20.55 4.37 4.71
CA LYS A 114 20.98 3.95 6.02
C LYS A 114 22.50 4.07 6.19
N ASN A 115 23.26 3.61 5.19
CA ASN A 115 24.73 3.67 5.22
C ASN A 115 25.24 5.11 5.10
N ALA A 116 24.53 5.96 4.36
CA ALA A 116 24.85 7.38 4.24
C ALA A 116 24.50 8.21 5.50
N GLY A 117 23.82 7.60 6.50
CA GLY A 117 23.44 8.30 7.73
C GLY A 117 22.51 9.49 7.50
N GLN A 118 21.71 9.48 6.42
CA GLN A 118 20.85 10.60 6.07
C GLN A 118 19.74 10.77 7.12
N ILE A 119 19.59 12.00 7.64
CA ILE A 119 18.54 12.39 8.57
C ILE A 119 17.69 13.49 7.97
N MET A 120 16.42 13.55 8.36
CA MET A 120 15.52 14.64 8.05
C MET A 120 15.92 15.86 8.90
N PRO A 121 16.27 17.02 8.30
CA PRO A 121 16.89 18.11 9.03
C PRO A 121 15.98 18.78 10.07
N ALA A 122 14.65 18.76 9.89
CA ALA A 122 13.72 19.39 10.81
C ALA A 122 13.23 18.45 11.92
N LEU A 123 13.05 17.15 11.64
CA LEU A 123 12.58 16.15 12.61
C LEU A 123 13.74 15.38 13.29
N GLY A 124 14.93 15.37 12.70
CA GLY A 124 16.05 14.54 13.18
C GLY A 124 15.84 13.03 13.02
N VAL A 125 14.81 12.61 12.30
CA VAL A 125 14.49 11.19 12.07
C VAL A 125 15.27 10.68 10.85
N PRO A 126 15.81 9.46 10.89
CA PRO A 126 16.52 8.87 9.75
C PRO A 126 15.59 8.71 8.54
N ILE A 127 16.04 9.13 7.35
CA ILE A 127 15.26 9.08 6.11
C ILE A 127 14.90 7.63 5.73
N PHE A 128 15.78 6.66 6.01
CA PHE A 128 15.53 5.25 5.69
C PHE A 128 14.24 4.69 6.33
N SER A 129 13.77 5.27 7.45
CA SER A 129 12.53 4.82 8.12
C SER A 129 11.28 5.18 7.32
N SER A 130 11.31 6.28 6.58
CA SER A 130 10.26 6.64 5.62
C SER A 130 10.32 5.74 4.37
N THR A 131 11.53 5.51 3.86
CA THR A 131 11.75 4.68 2.67
C THR A 131 11.41 3.20 2.91
N LEU A 132 11.50 2.73 4.17
CA LEU A 132 11.13 1.36 4.56
C LEU A 132 9.66 1.05 4.27
N ALA A 133 8.78 2.05 4.21
CA ALA A 133 7.39 1.86 3.82
C ALA A 133 7.24 1.26 2.41
N LEU A 134 8.17 1.56 1.49
CA LEU A 134 8.13 1.08 0.11
C LEU A 134 8.31 -0.44 0.01
N PRO A 135 9.41 -1.05 0.52
CA PRO A 135 9.56 -2.50 0.45
C PRO A 135 8.46 -3.23 1.24
N VAL A 136 8.06 -2.71 2.40
CA VAL A 136 6.94 -3.28 3.17
C VAL A 136 5.65 -3.24 2.36
N GLY A 137 5.33 -2.12 1.73
CA GLY A 137 4.13 -1.96 0.90
C GLY A 137 4.12 -2.88 -0.30
N PHE A 138 5.22 -2.96 -1.07
CA PHE A 138 5.30 -3.86 -2.23
C PHE A 138 5.21 -5.34 -1.82
N PHE A 139 5.79 -5.70 -0.69
CA PHE A 139 5.65 -7.05 -0.14
C PHE A 139 4.19 -7.36 0.20
N LEU A 140 3.48 -6.46 0.90
CA LEU A 140 2.07 -6.65 1.24
C LEU A 140 1.19 -6.75 -0.01
N ILE A 141 1.40 -5.89 -1.01
CA ILE A 141 0.69 -5.94 -2.29
C ILE A 141 0.89 -7.28 -2.98
N ALA A 142 2.13 -7.78 -3.07
CA ALA A 142 2.43 -9.06 -3.68
C ALA A 142 1.74 -10.23 -2.96
N VAL A 143 1.82 -10.26 -1.62
CA VAL A 143 1.17 -11.31 -0.81
C VAL A 143 -0.36 -11.27 -0.99
N ARG A 144 -0.97 -10.09 -0.95
CA ARG A 144 -2.43 -9.93 -1.14
C ARG A 144 -2.87 -10.38 -2.53
N SER A 145 -2.12 -10.01 -3.57
CA SER A 145 -2.39 -10.43 -4.95
C SER A 145 -2.34 -11.96 -5.12
N LEU A 146 -1.37 -12.62 -4.49
CA LEU A 146 -1.26 -14.09 -4.50
C LEU A 146 -2.40 -14.78 -3.74
N ILE A 147 -2.80 -14.23 -2.58
CA ILE A 147 -3.95 -14.74 -1.82
C ILE A 147 -5.23 -14.64 -2.65
N GLN A 148 -5.45 -13.50 -3.32
CA GLN A 148 -6.60 -13.28 -4.18
C GLN A 148 -6.64 -14.31 -5.33
N LEU A 149 -5.50 -14.51 -6.01
CA LEU A 149 -5.39 -15.49 -7.10
C LEU A 149 -5.72 -16.91 -6.62
N SER A 150 -5.19 -17.31 -5.44
CA SER A 150 -5.48 -18.62 -4.87
C SER A 150 -6.97 -18.82 -4.56
N GLY A 151 -7.67 -17.75 -4.18
CA GLY A 151 -9.12 -17.75 -3.98
C GLY A 151 -9.88 -17.99 -5.28
N SER A 152 -9.53 -17.27 -6.35
CA SER A 152 -10.13 -17.43 -7.68
C SER A 152 -9.95 -18.85 -8.24
N TRP A 153 -8.76 -19.43 -8.09
CA TRP A 153 -8.49 -20.81 -8.51
C TRP A 153 -9.30 -21.85 -7.71
N ARG A 154 -9.48 -21.65 -6.41
CA ARG A 154 -10.30 -22.55 -5.56
C ARG A 154 -11.77 -22.45 -5.92
N ALA A 155 -12.30 -21.27 -6.15
CA ALA A 155 -13.68 -21.06 -6.57
C ALA A 155 -13.96 -21.73 -7.93
N HIS A 156 -13.01 -21.64 -8.86
CA HIS A 156 -13.12 -22.31 -10.17
C HIS A 156 -13.13 -23.85 -10.06
N ARG A 157 -12.23 -24.43 -9.24
CA ARG A 157 -12.20 -25.89 -8.99
C ARG A 157 -13.45 -26.39 -8.29
N ALA A 158 -14.09 -25.58 -7.45
CA ALA A 158 -15.31 -25.93 -6.72
C ALA A 158 -16.59 -25.76 -7.55
N GLY A 159 -16.52 -25.33 -8.80
CA GLY A 159 -17.69 -25.11 -9.66
C GLY A 159 -18.60 -23.94 -9.26
N ARG A 160 -18.23 -23.18 -8.21
CA ARG A 160 -18.98 -22.03 -7.67
C ARG A 160 -18.56 -20.73 -8.34
N VAL A 161 -18.77 -20.64 -9.65
CA VAL A 161 -18.48 -19.40 -10.38
C VAL A 161 -19.75 -18.56 -10.39
N GLY A 162 -19.82 -17.55 -9.54
CA GLY A 162 -20.93 -16.58 -9.49
C GLY A 162 -21.20 -15.96 -8.11
N GLU A 163 -20.54 -16.37 -7.04
CA GLU A 163 -20.84 -15.91 -5.66
C GLU A 163 -19.65 -15.26 -4.93
N VAL A 164 -18.72 -14.60 -5.66
CA VAL A 164 -17.60 -13.87 -5.02
C VAL A 164 -17.45 -12.45 -5.57
#